data_98e18ab0883aae017e5650591f45524d
#
_entry.id   98e18ab0883aae017e5650591f45524d
#
_cell.length_a   1.000
_cell.length_b   1.000
_cell.length_c   1.000
_cell.angle_alpha   90.00
_cell.angle_beta   90.00
_cell.angle_gamma   90.00
#
_symmetry.space_group_name_H-M   'P 1'
#
loop_
_entity.id
_entity.type
_entity.pdbx_description
1 polymer ?
#
loop_
_entity_poly.entity_id
_entity_poly.type
_entity_poly.pdbx_seq_one_letter_code
_entity_poly.pdbx_strand_id
1 'polypeptide(L)'
;MLTWLHTDVTAKTLVVYYSYTGNCREIVTTLTSQMEADVLEIQPAEKGLKYEANNYALGTQLLNAIKANPNDAGSYPAIDPVATSLNDYETIIIVTPLWWSLMAANMQTYLFNYGSQMAGKNVGLIVSSASSGISGVVDDCKRLVPEGKYFSENLWINHSNHSNRATLIQEWLTAIDYNTVTGISETKTTATAPTRIYDLGGRLMAEEPSKGIYIKNGKKVIR
;
A
#
# COMPACT_ATOMS: atom_id res chain seq x y z
N MET A 1 33.60 23.90 -14.55
CA MET A 1 32.70 23.86 -13.40
C MET A 1 31.59 22.84 -13.74
N LEU A 2 31.73 21.57 -13.28
CA LEU A 2 30.78 20.52 -13.57
C LEU A 2 29.62 20.64 -12.59
N THR A 3 28.45 21.08 -13.05
CA THR A 3 27.20 21.03 -12.27
C THR A 3 26.68 19.60 -12.26
N TRP A 4 26.79 18.93 -11.13
CA TRP A 4 26.12 17.65 -10.90
C TRP A 4 24.62 17.94 -10.83
N LEU A 5 23.89 17.52 -11.86
CA LEU A 5 22.44 17.41 -11.79
C LEU A 5 22.14 16.28 -10.79
N HIS A 6 21.75 16.63 -9.57
CA HIS A 6 21.08 15.71 -8.67
C HIS A 6 19.70 15.46 -9.29
N THR A 7 19.54 14.35 -9.98
CA THR A 7 18.20 13.80 -10.18
C THR A 7 17.78 13.25 -8.82
N ASP A 8 16.83 13.92 -8.18
CA ASP A 8 16.14 13.35 -7.03
C ASP A 8 15.47 12.05 -7.50
N VAL A 9 16.13 10.93 -7.27
CA VAL A 9 15.55 9.61 -7.45
C VAL A 9 14.60 9.45 -6.28
N THR A 10 13.32 9.77 -6.48
CA THR A 10 12.29 9.44 -5.50
C THR A 10 12.27 7.93 -5.34
N ALA A 11 12.44 7.48 -4.09
CA ALA A 11 12.42 6.07 -3.74
C ALA A 11 11.07 5.46 -4.16
N LYS A 12 11.10 4.54 -5.14
CA LYS A 12 9.87 3.92 -5.66
C LYS A 12 9.31 2.91 -4.67
N THR A 13 8.01 2.92 -4.53
CA THR A 13 7.27 1.92 -3.75
C THR A 13 6.48 0.99 -4.65
N LEU A 14 6.52 -0.31 -4.36
CA LEU A 14 5.64 -1.31 -4.94
C LEU A 14 4.67 -1.83 -3.88
N VAL A 15 3.39 -1.81 -4.18
CA VAL A 15 2.36 -2.50 -3.39
C VAL A 15 2.07 -3.84 -4.05
N VAL A 16 2.41 -4.93 -3.36
CA VAL A 16 2.12 -6.29 -3.80
C VAL A 16 0.96 -6.82 -3.01
N TYR A 17 -0.08 -7.31 -3.67
CA TYR A 17 -1.24 -7.81 -2.95
C TYR A 17 -1.87 -9.05 -3.56
N TYR A 18 -2.56 -9.81 -2.71
CA TYR A 18 -3.49 -10.87 -3.10
C TYR A 18 -4.86 -10.58 -2.51
N SER A 19 -5.93 -10.78 -3.30
CA SER A 19 -7.29 -10.55 -2.84
C SER A 19 -8.26 -11.58 -3.39
N TYR A 20 -8.86 -12.40 -2.53
CA TYR A 20 -9.89 -13.37 -2.94
C TYR A 20 -11.29 -12.75 -2.91
N THR A 21 -11.67 -12.13 -1.78
CA THR A 21 -13.02 -11.58 -1.57
C THR A 21 -13.17 -10.10 -1.94
N GLY A 22 -12.10 -9.47 -2.41
CA GLY A 22 -12.09 -8.04 -2.76
C GLY A 22 -11.57 -7.11 -1.65
N ASN A 23 -11.58 -7.51 -0.38
CA ASN A 23 -11.19 -6.64 0.74
C ASN A 23 -9.76 -6.06 0.60
N CYS A 24 -8.78 -6.89 0.25
CA CYS A 24 -7.41 -6.38 0.04
C CYS A 24 -7.32 -5.44 -1.16
N ARG A 25 -8.08 -5.68 -2.24
CA ARG A 25 -8.15 -4.76 -3.38
C ARG A 25 -8.70 -3.39 -2.97
N GLU A 26 -9.75 -3.35 -2.14
CA GLU A 26 -10.28 -2.09 -1.60
C GLU A 26 -9.26 -1.37 -0.70
N ILE A 27 -8.52 -2.11 0.12
CA ILE A 27 -7.45 -1.57 0.94
C ILE A 27 -6.36 -0.95 0.05
N VAL A 28 -5.91 -1.65 -0.99
CA VAL A 28 -4.90 -1.16 -1.93
C VAL A 28 -5.38 0.08 -2.69
N THR A 29 -6.63 0.08 -3.17
CA THR A 29 -7.22 1.26 -3.82
C THR A 29 -7.22 2.47 -2.88
N THR A 30 -7.53 2.26 -1.59
CA THR A 30 -7.50 3.34 -0.59
C THR A 30 -6.08 3.78 -0.28
N LEU A 31 -5.13 2.84 -0.16
CA LEU A 31 -3.72 3.12 0.09
C LEU A 31 -3.11 3.97 -1.04
N THR A 32 -3.32 3.57 -2.29
CA THR A 32 -2.77 4.27 -3.47
C THR A 32 -3.47 5.61 -3.78
N SER A 33 -4.59 5.90 -3.13
CA SER A 33 -5.17 7.25 -3.13
C SER A 33 -4.48 8.21 -2.15
N GLN A 34 -3.65 7.70 -1.23
CA GLN A 34 -2.96 8.47 -0.19
C GLN A 34 -1.44 8.51 -0.40
N MET A 35 -0.89 7.68 -1.27
CA MET A 35 0.54 7.64 -1.58
C MET A 35 0.78 7.16 -3.02
N GLU A 36 1.89 7.57 -3.62
CA GLU A 36 2.30 7.08 -4.93
C GLU A 36 2.96 5.70 -4.80
N ALA A 37 2.49 4.73 -5.58
CA ALA A 37 3.08 3.40 -5.67
C ALA A 37 2.67 2.71 -6.97
N ASP A 38 3.55 1.86 -7.48
CA ASP A 38 3.18 0.85 -8.46
C ASP A 38 2.44 -0.29 -7.76
N VAL A 39 1.55 -0.98 -8.47
CA VAL A 39 0.70 -2.03 -7.89
C VAL A 39 0.87 -3.33 -8.64
N LEU A 40 1.06 -4.42 -7.91
CA LEU A 40 1.13 -5.79 -8.42
C LEU A 40 0.10 -6.67 -7.72
N GLU A 41 -0.90 -7.16 -8.46
CA GLU A 41 -1.85 -8.14 -7.96
C GLU A 41 -1.35 -9.56 -8.23
N ILE A 42 -1.25 -10.38 -7.19
CA ILE A 42 -0.91 -11.80 -7.32
C ILE A 42 -2.17 -12.57 -7.66
N GLN A 43 -2.09 -13.41 -8.70
CA GLN A 43 -3.19 -14.23 -9.15
C GLN A 43 -2.80 -15.72 -9.09
N PRO A 44 -3.70 -16.62 -8.63
CA PRO A 44 -3.50 -18.05 -8.76
C PRO A 44 -3.36 -18.42 -10.25
N ALA A 45 -2.46 -19.33 -10.60
CA ALA A 45 -2.34 -19.83 -11.96
C ALA A 45 -3.60 -20.57 -12.42
N GLU A 46 -4.18 -21.39 -11.53
CA GLU A 46 -5.48 -22.01 -11.74
C GLU A 46 -6.60 -21.00 -11.47
N LYS A 47 -7.46 -20.76 -12.45
CA LYS A 47 -8.55 -19.79 -12.35
C LYS A 47 -9.85 -20.43 -11.89
N GLY A 48 -10.73 -19.63 -11.28
CA GLY A 48 -12.05 -20.07 -10.83
C GLY A 48 -12.04 -20.97 -9.60
N LEU A 49 -10.92 -21.00 -8.86
CA LEU A 49 -10.84 -21.72 -7.60
C LEU A 49 -11.85 -21.16 -6.59
N LYS A 50 -12.61 -22.06 -5.96
CA LYS A 50 -13.58 -21.75 -4.93
C LYS A 50 -13.04 -22.19 -3.58
N TYR A 51 -12.32 -21.28 -2.90
CA TYR A 51 -11.71 -21.59 -1.61
C TYR A 51 -12.75 -21.82 -0.50
N GLU A 52 -13.97 -21.27 -0.64
CA GLU A 52 -15.09 -21.47 0.29
C GLU A 52 -15.76 -22.85 0.15
N ALA A 53 -15.56 -23.54 -0.97
CA ALA A 53 -16.16 -24.84 -1.20
C ALA A 53 -15.67 -25.89 -0.20
N ASN A 54 -16.54 -26.87 0.12
CA ASN A 54 -16.25 -27.97 1.03
C ASN A 54 -15.65 -27.52 2.37
N ASN A 55 -16.24 -26.49 2.96
CA ASN A 55 -15.78 -25.92 4.23
C ASN A 55 -14.30 -25.48 4.18
N TYR A 56 -13.94 -24.76 3.11
CA TYR A 56 -12.60 -24.24 2.87
C TYR A 56 -11.49 -25.30 2.78
N ALA A 57 -11.83 -26.50 2.32
CA ALA A 57 -10.90 -27.63 2.27
C ALA A 57 -9.63 -27.33 1.45
N LEU A 58 -9.78 -26.66 0.30
CA LEU A 58 -8.66 -26.30 -0.56
C LEU A 58 -7.65 -25.39 0.15
N GLY A 59 -8.12 -24.30 0.76
CA GLY A 59 -7.24 -23.39 1.48
C GLY A 59 -6.51 -24.07 2.65
N THR A 60 -7.23 -24.94 3.39
CA THR A 60 -6.65 -25.75 4.47
C THR A 60 -5.56 -26.68 3.93
N GLN A 61 -5.81 -27.38 2.82
CA GLN A 61 -4.84 -28.28 2.19
C GLN A 61 -3.56 -27.53 1.78
N LEU A 62 -3.69 -26.37 1.14
CA LEU A 62 -2.55 -25.57 0.68
C LEU A 62 -1.68 -25.11 1.86
N LEU A 63 -2.30 -24.58 2.91
CA LEU A 63 -1.56 -24.12 4.09
C LEU A 63 -0.88 -25.30 4.83
N ASN A 64 -1.55 -26.45 4.92
CA ASN A 64 -0.94 -27.64 5.52
C ASN A 64 0.25 -28.17 4.71
N ALA A 65 0.21 -28.12 3.37
CA ALA A 65 1.33 -28.49 2.52
C ALA A 65 2.55 -27.59 2.77
N ILE A 66 2.34 -26.26 2.77
CA ILE A 66 3.40 -25.28 3.07
C ILE A 66 3.97 -25.51 4.47
N LYS A 67 3.11 -25.71 5.47
CA LYS A 67 3.53 -25.93 6.86
C LYS A 67 4.35 -27.22 7.02
N ALA A 68 3.99 -28.28 6.30
CA ALA A 68 4.71 -29.55 6.36
C ALA A 68 6.10 -29.46 5.72
N ASN A 69 6.25 -28.72 4.63
CA ASN A 69 7.50 -28.61 3.88
C ASN A 69 7.75 -27.18 3.41
N PRO A 70 8.06 -26.24 4.33
CA PRO A 70 8.11 -24.81 4.03
C PRO A 70 9.28 -24.39 3.11
N ASN A 71 10.26 -25.28 2.90
CA ASN A 71 11.42 -25.03 2.03
C ASN A 71 11.32 -25.74 0.67
N ASP A 72 10.22 -26.50 0.43
CA ASP A 72 9.99 -27.18 -0.83
C ASP A 72 9.04 -26.38 -1.72
N ALA A 73 9.51 -25.96 -2.90
CA ALA A 73 8.72 -25.24 -3.88
C ALA A 73 7.44 -25.97 -4.28
N GLY A 74 7.45 -27.31 -4.26
CA GLY A 74 6.28 -28.13 -4.56
C GLY A 74 5.14 -28.02 -3.54
N SER A 75 5.40 -27.46 -2.36
CA SER A 75 4.40 -27.21 -1.32
C SER A 75 3.59 -25.95 -1.55
N TYR A 76 4.04 -25.07 -2.44
CA TYR A 76 3.41 -23.78 -2.70
C TYR A 76 2.51 -23.85 -3.94
N PRO A 77 1.27 -23.31 -3.89
CA PRO A 77 0.40 -23.31 -5.08
C PRO A 77 1.01 -22.43 -6.18
N ALA A 78 0.79 -22.82 -7.44
CA ALA A 78 1.25 -22.04 -8.57
C ALA A 78 0.50 -20.69 -8.66
N ILE A 79 1.24 -19.63 -8.97
CA ILE A 79 0.72 -18.28 -9.29
C ILE A 79 1.05 -17.93 -10.73
N ASP A 80 0.35 -16.95 -11.30
CA ASP A 80 0.71 -16.41 -12.59
C ASP A 80 2.17 -15.89 -12.60
N PRO A 81 2.86 -16.00 -13.74
CA PRO A 81 4.21 -15.43 -13.87
C PRO A 81 4.24 -13.93 -13.54
N VAL A 82 5.21 -13.54 -12.73
CA VAL A 82 5.42 -12.13 -12.36
C VAL A 82 6.56 -11.57 -13.20
N ALA A 83 6.28 -10.54 -14.00
CA ALA A 83 7.27 -9.87 -14.83
C ALA A 83 7.91 -8.63 -14.16
N THR A 84 7.37 -8.18 -13.01
CA THR A 84 7.84 -6.98 -12.32
C THR A 84 9.19 -7.25 -11.65
N SER A 85 10.22 -6.52 -12.06
CA SER A 85 11.53 -6.52 -11.36
C SER A 85 11.41 -5.77 -10.05
N LEU A 86 11.96 -6.31 -8.96
CA LEU A 86 12.00 -5.62 -7.67
C LEU A 86 13.19 -4.66 -7.53
N ASN A 87 14.12 -4.63 -8.50
CA ASN A 87 15.34 -3.83 -8.40
C ASN A 87 15.09 -2.32 -8.34
N ASP A 88 14.00 -1.87 -8.98
CA ASP A 88 13.68 -0.44 -9.07
C ASP A 88 12.94 0.11 -7.84
N TYR A 89 12.64 -0.76 -6.87
CA TYR A 89 11.86 -0.39 -5.68
C TYR A 89 12.72 -0.44 -4.42
N GLU A 90 12.60 0.58 -3.59
CA GLU A 90 13.24 0.65 -2.28
C GLU A 90 12.29 0.23 -1.15
N THR A 91 11.00 0.35 -1.41
CA THR A 91 9.94 -0.01 -0.45
C THR A 91 8.97 -0.98 -1.08
N ILE A 92 8.66 -2.06 -0.37
CA ILE A 92 7.64 -3.05 -0.74
C ILE A 92 6.57 -3.08 0.34
N ILE A 93 5.33 -2.80 -0.02
CA ILE A 93 4.19 -2.95 0.90
C ILE A 93 3.42 -4.21 0.49
N ILE A 94 3.33 -5.17 1.40
CA ILE A 94 2.64 -6.43 1.21
C ILE A 94 1.25 -6.30 1.80
N VAL A 95 0.20 -6.55 0.97
CA VAL A 95 -1.19 -6.54 1.43
C VAL A 95 -1.80 -7.91 1.19
N THR A 96 -2.20 -8.59 2.26
CA THR A 96 -2.62 -10.00 2.19
C THR A 96 -3.82 -10.30 3.08
N PRO A 97 -4.73 -11.19 2.65
CA PRO A 97 -5.71 -11.73 3.57
C PRO A 97 -5.07 -12.76 4.50
N LEU A 98 -5.66 -12.89 5.68
CA LEU A 98 -5.33 -13.93 6.64
C LEU A 98 -6.21 -15.16 6.39
N TRP A 99 -5.58 -16.33 6.27
CA TRP A 99 -6.24 -17.63 6.20
C TRP A 99 -5.81 -18.49 7.40
N TRP A 100 -6.75 -18.89 8.27
CA TRP A 100 -6.46 -19.73 9.47
C TRP A 100 -5.27 -19.21 10.29
N SER A 101 -5.27 -17.92 10.57
CA SER A 101 -4.19 -17.23 11.30
C SER A 101 -2.84 -17.17 10.61
N LEU A 102 -2.74 -17.61 9.35
CA LEU A 102 -1.53 -17.58 8.52
C LEU A 102 -1.71 -16.67 7.30
N MET A 103 -0.63 -16.35 6.63
CA MET A 103 -0.66 -15.65 5.35
C MET A 103 -1.34 -16.50 4.28
N ALA A 104 -2.15 -15.91 3.42
CA ALA A 104 -2.77 -16.62 2.29
C ALA A 104 -1.73 -17.32 1.41
N ALA A 105 -2.00 -18.59 1.03
CA ALA A 105 -1.02 -19.44 0.35
C ALA A 105 -0.44 -18.82 -0.93
N ASN A 106 -1.25 -18.11 -1.73
CA ASN A 106 -0.78 -17.48 -2.96
C ASN A 106 0.22 -16.34 -2.69
N MET A 107 0.03 -15.58 -1.60
CA MET A 107 1.00 -14.57 -1.18
C MET A 107 2.27 -15.23 -0.65
N GLN A 108 2.15 -16.32 0.10
CA GLN A 108 3.32 -17.11 0.52
C GLN A 108 4.11 -17.61 -0.68
N THR A 109 3.45 -18.09 -1.75
CA THR A 109 4.13 -18.46 -3.01
C THR A 109 4.93 -17.31 -3.60
N TYR A 110 4.33 -16.12 -3.68
CA TYR A 110 5.04 -14.95 -4.19
C TYR A 110 6.29 -14.64 -3.35
N LEU A 111 6.14 -14.60 -2.04
CA LEU A 111 7.27 -14.31 -1.15
C LEU A 111 8.33 -15.41 -1.14
N PHE A 112 7.93 -16.69 -1.30
CA PHE A 112 8.89 -17.79 -1.46
C PHE A 112 9.76 -17.59 -2.71
N ASN A 113 9.15 -17.18 -3.82
CA ASN A 113 9.86 -17.01 -5.09
C ASN A 113 10.69 -15.72 -5.16
N TYR A 114 10.23 -14.64 -4.53
CA TYR A 114 10.80 -13.28 -4.71
C TYR A 114 11.27 -12.62 -3.42
N GLY A 115 11.02 -13.20 -2.25
CA GLY A 115 11.34 -12.57 -0.96
C GLY A 115 12.83 -12.28 -0.77
N SER A 116 13.72 -13.13 -1.32
CA SER A 116 15.17 -12.88 -1.28
C SER A 116 15.58 -11.60 -2.02
N GLN A 117 14.82 -11.18 -3.05
CA GLN A 117 15.06 -9.92 -3.77
C GLN A 117 14.62 -8.69 -2.98
N MET A 118 13.95 -8.89 -1.83
CA MET A 118 13.55 -7.82 -0.92
C MET A 118 14.62 -7.55 0.16
N ALA A 119 15.76 -8.24 0.13
CA ALA A 119 16.86 -8.03 1.05
C ALA A 119 17.29 -6.55 1.10
N GLY A 120 17.33 -5.97 2.30
CA GLY A 120 17.70 -4.57 2.53
C GLY A 120 16.66 -3.52 2.10
N LYS A 121 15.52 -3.92 1.50
CA LYS A 121 14.43 -3.01 1.16
C LYS A 121 13.52 -2.77 2.37
N ASN A 122 12.86 -1.60 2.42
CA ASN A 122 11.83 -1.33 3.42
C ASN A 122 10.60 -2.21 3.14
N VAL A 123 10.09 -2.88 4.17
CA VAL A 123 8.97 -3.81 4.06
C VAL A 123 7.84 -3.38 4.98
N GLY A 124 6.70 -3.05 4.40
CA GLY A 124 5.44 -2.80 5.10
C GLY A 124 4.49 -3.99 4.97
N LEU A 125 3.68 -4.24 6.00
CA LEU A 125 2.70 -5.32 5.99
C LEU A 125 1.33 -4.80 6.41
N ILE A 126 0.34 -5.01 5.54
CA ILE A 126 -1.08 -4.74 5.81
C ILE A 126 -1.83 -6.07 5.70
N VAL A 127 -2.57 -6.43 6.74
CA VAL A 127 -3.29 -7.70 6.82
C VAL A 127 -4.78 -7.46 6.93
N SER A 128 -5.54 -8.08 6.03
CA SER A 128 -7.01 -8.14 6.10
C SER A 128 -7.46 -9.45 6.71
N SER A 129 -8.31 -9.39 7.73
CA SER A 129 -8.90 -10.58 8.37
C SER A 129 -10.37 -10.37 8.74
N ALA A 130 -11.06 -11.43 9.12
CA ALA A 130 -12.40 -11.30 9.70
C ALA A 130 -12.31 -10.77 11.15
N SER A 131 -11.57 -11.45 12.02
CA SER A 131 -11.47 -11.10 13.45
C SER A 131 -10.17 -11.61 14.11
N SER A 132 -9.44 -12.51 13.46
CA SER A 132 -8.23 -13.13 14.04
C SER A 132 -7.07 -12.17 14.06
N GLY A 133 -6.25 -12.22 15.12
CA GLY A 133 -4.99 -11.48 15.19
C GLY A 133 -3.98 -11.92 14.12
N ILE A 134 -3.03 -11.06 13.80
CA ILE A 134 -2.18 -11.15 12.60
C ILE A 134 -0.78 -11.75 12.86
N SER A 135 -0.47 -12.20 14.07
CA SER A 135 0.89 -12.66 14.43
C SER A 135 1.44 -13.74 13.51
N GLY A 136 0.63 -14.75 13.15
CA GLY A 136 1.08 -15.80 12.24
C GLY A 136 1.36 -15.31 10.81
N VAL A 137 0.64 -14.27 10.34
CA VAL A 137 0.95 -13.63 9.05
C VAL A 137 2.27 -12.86 9.10
N VAL A 138 2.54 -12.19 10.23
CA VAL A 138 3.81 -11.50 10.48
C VAL A 138 4.97 -12.50 10.50
N ASP A 139 4.80 -13.63 11.17
CA ASP A 139 5.80 -14.69 11.24
C ASP A 139 6.07 -15.31 9.87
N ASP A 140 5.04 -15.58 9.07
CA ASP A 140 5.18 -16.05 7.70
C ASP A 140 5.93 -15.02 6.83
N CYS A 141 5.59 -13.73 6.96
CA CYS A 141 6.26 -12.66 6.23
C CYS A 141 7.76 -12.62 6.57
N LYS A 142 8.11 -12.63 7.85
CA LYS A 142 9.51 -12.63 8.31
C LYS A 142 10.28 -13.88 7.90
N ARG A 143 9.63 -15.03 7.90
CA ARG A 143 10.23 -16.29 7.42
C ARG A 143 10.58 -16.23 5.93
N LEU A 144 9.70 -15.64 5.12
CA LEU A 144 9.82 -15.60 3.66
C LEU A 144 10.66 -14.40 3.16
N VAL A 145 10.78 -13.35 3.97
CA VAL A 145 11.58 -12.14 3.68
C VAL A 145 12.50 -11.83 4.85
N PRO A 146 13.44 -12.72 5.20
CA PRO A 146 14.22 -12.61 6.44
C PRO A 146 15.15 -11.39 6.48
N GLU A 147 15.57 -10.90 5.31
CA GLU A 147 16.53 -9.79 5.16
C GLU A 147 15.83 -8.43 4.85
N GLY A 148 14.50 -8.37 4.94
CA GLY A 148 13.75 -7.14 4.78
C GLY A 148 13.92 -6.20 5.98
N LYS A 149 13.95 -4.90 5.72
CA LYS A 149 13.91 -3.85 6.76
C LYS A 149 12.45 -3.53 7.08
N TYR A 150 11.91 -4.21 8.06
CA TYR A 150 10.51 -4.05 8.45
C TYR A 150 10.25 -2.70 9.09
N PHE A 151 9.14 -2.05 8.70
CA PHE A 151 8.63 -0.91 9.45
C PHE A 151 8.26 -1.33 10.88
N SER A 152 8.23 -0.36 11.79
CA SER A 152 7.97 -0.58 13.21
C SER A 152 6.60 -1.17 13.50
N GLU A 153 5.62 -0.91 12.63
CA GLU A 153 4.24 -1.31 12.81
C GLU A 153 3.66 -1.98 11.58
N ASN A 154 2.83 -3.01 11.82
CA ASN A 154 2.01 -3.65 10.80
C ASN A 154 0.57 -3.13 10.91
N LEU A 155 -0.12 -2.94 9.79
CA LEU A 155 -1.51 -2.52 9.79
C LEU A 155 -2.45 -3.72 9.75
N TRP A 156 -3.36 -3.77 10.72
CA TRP A 156 -4.41 -4.77 10.77
C TRP A 156 -5.79 -4.15 10.50
N ILE A 157 -6.38 -4.54 9.36
CA ILE A 157 -7.74 -4.15 8.97
C ILE A 157 -8.63 -5.38 9.03
N ASN A 158 -9.60 -5.38 9.94
CA ASN A 158 -10.53 -6.48 10.13
C ASN A 158 -11.97 -6.07 9.72
N HIS A 159 -12.90 -7.01 9.79
CA HIS A 159 -14.28 -6.75 9.40
C HIS A 159 -14.92 -5.57 10.17
N SER A 160 -14.60 -5.40 11.45
CA SER A 160 -15.23 -4.36 12.28
C SER A 160 -14.69 -2.95 11.99
N ASN A 161 -13.47 -2.82 11.49
CA ASN A 161 -12.82 -1.52 11.23
C ASN A 161 -12.59 -1.23 9.74
N HIS A 162 -13.01 -2.13 8.83
CA HIS A 162 -12.79 -2.00 7.40
C HIS A 162 -13.41 -0.72 6.80
N SER A 163 -14.54 -0.24 7.33
CA SER A 163 -15.15 1.03 6.93
C SER A 163 -14.27 2.24 7.22
N ASN A 164 -13.41 2.15 8.23
CA ASN A 164 -12.49 3.21 8.65
C ASN A 164 -11.10 3.07 8.02
N ARG A 165 -10.92 2.18 7.03
CA ARG A 165 -9.61 1.88 6.43
C ARG A 165 -8.82 3.10 5.96
N ALA A 166 -9.50 4.14 5.48
CA ALA A 166 -8.82 5.36 5.02
C ALA A 166 -8.09 6.07 6.15
N THR A 167 -8.73 6.21 7.31
CA THR A 167 -8.12 6.80 8.51
C THR A 167 -7.00 5.90 9.04
N LEU A 168 -7.24 4.60 9.14
CA LEU A 168 -6.25 3.64 9.64
C LEU A 168 -4.98 3.60 8.76
N ILE A 169 -5.13 3.68 7.45
CA ILE A 169 -4.01 3.75 6.50
C ILE A 169 -3.23 5.04 6.70
N GLN A 170 -3.90 6.19 6.83
CA GLN A 170 -3.25 7.48 7.06
C GLN A 170 -2.48 7.49 8.39
N GLU A 171 -3.09 6.98 9.46
CA GLU A 171 -2.45 6.84 10.77
C GLU A 171 -1.21 5.93 10.69
N TRP A 172 -1.32 4.79 10.00
CA TRP A 172 -0.22 3.85 9.81
C TRP A 172 0.92 4.47 8.98
N LEU A 173 0.64 5.13 7.86
CA LEU A 173 1.64 5.83 7.05
C LEU A 173 2.39 6.89 7.87
N THR A 174 1.69 7.57 8.78
CA THR A 174 2.29 8.53 9.71
C THR A 174 3.15 7.84 10.75
N ALA A 175 2.66 6.74 11.35
CA ALA A 175 3.36 6.01 12.41
C ALA A 175 4.67 5.36 11.92
N ILE A 176 4.73 4.93 10.65
CA ILE A 176 5.94 4.37 10.04
C ILE A 176 6.86 5.44 9.45
N ASP A 177 6.50 6.72 9.56
CA ASP A 177 7.23 7.86 8.98
C ASP A 177 7.51 7.69 7.47
N TYR A 178 6.48 7.21 6.73
CA TYR A 178 6.60 6.78 5.34
C TYR A 178 7.24 7.84 4.44
N ASN A 179 6.84 9.10 4.56
CA ASN A 179 7.35 10.20 3.72
C ASN A 179 8.83 10.45 3.95
N THR A 180 9.30 10.38 5.20
CA THR A 180 10.73 10.55 5.54
C THR A 180 11.56 9.37 5.04
N VAL A 181 11.06 8.14 5.24
CA VAL A 181 11.77 6.91 4.84
C VAL A 181 11.88 6.78 3.32
N THR A 182 10.87 7.23 2.57
CA THR A 182 10.85 7.18 1.11
C THR A 182 11.47 8.41 0.43
N GLY A 183 11.89 9.43 1.21
CA GLY A 183 12.44 10.68 0.66
C GLY A 183 11.39 11.54 -0.06
N ILE A 184 10.11 11.18 0.03
CA ILE A 184 9.00 12.03 -0.44
C ILE A 184 8.83 13.14 0.59
N SER A 185 9.65 14.18 0.48
CA SER A 185 9.35 15.43 1.17
C SER A 185 8.02 15.93 0.64
N GLU A 186 7.00 16.03 1.49
CA GLU A 186 5.91 16.96 1.19
C GLU A 186 6.60 18.30 0.90
N THR A 187 6.62 18.68 -0.38
CA THR A 187 6.78 20.08 -0.69
C THR A 187 5.53 20.72 -0.10
N LYS A 188 5.60 21.15 1.17
CA LYS A 188 4.70 22.19 1.65
C LYS A 188 4.92 23.33 0.68
N THR A 189 4.12 23.34 -0.36
CA THR A 189 3.87 24.53 -1.14
C THR A 189 3.15 25.47 -0.19
N THR A 190 3.93 26.14 0.65
CA THR A 190 3.59 27.48 1.11
C THR A 190 3.77 28.43 -0.09
N ALA A 191 3.33 28.02 -1.25
CA ALA A 191 2.86 28.93 -2.26
C ALA A 191 1.55 29.45 -1.67
N THR A 192 1.65 30.56 -0.95
CA THR A 192 0.52 31.46 -0.77
C THR A 192 0.00 31.64 -2.18
N ALA A 193 -1.08 30.94 -2.52
CA ALA A 193 -1.71 31.08 -3.85
C ALA A 193 -1.89 32.59 -4.04
N PRO A 194 -1.42 33.20 -5.13
CA PRO A 194 -1.48 34.63 -5.30
C PRO A 194 -2.92 35.03 -5.06
N THR A 195 -3.12 35.95 -4.13
CA THR A 195 -4.45 36.43 -3.73
C THR A 195 -5.15 36.93 -4.99
N ARG A 196 -6.11 36.14 -5.51
CA ARG A 196 -6.87 36.53 -6.69
C ARG A 196 -8.13 37.22 -6.26
N ILE A 197 -8.30 38.45 -6.76
CA ILE A 197 -9.44 39.34 -6.47
C ILE A 197 -10.20 39.56 -7.78
N TYR A 198 -11.50 39.34 -7.75
CA TYR A 198 -12.38 39.49 -8.91
C TYR A 198 -13.52 40.47 -8.59
N ASP A 199 -13.93 41.24 -9.55
CA ASP A 199 -15.18 41.98 -9.46
C ASP A 199 -16.39 41.03 -9.60
N LEU A 200 -17.62 41.53 -9.43
CA LEU A 200 -18.83 40.75 -9.56
C LEU A 200 -19.08 40.26 -11.00
N GLY A 201 -18.42 40.84 -11.99
CA GLY A 201 -18.44 40.43 -13.39
C GLY A 201 -17.38 39.38 -13.75
N GLY A 202 -16.59 38.91 -12.74
CA GLY A 202 -15.56 37.87 -12.94
C GLY A 202 -14.24 38.38 -13.52
N ARG A 203 -13.99 39.69 -13.58
CA ARG A 203 -12.71 40.26 -14.04
C ARG A 203 -11.70 40.29 -12.90
N LEU A 204 -10.48 39.85 -13.19
CA LEU A 204 -9.37 39.90 -12.25
C LEU A 204 -9.01 41.37 -11.96
N MET A 205 -8.93 41.69 -10.69
CA MET A 205 -8.53 43.02 -10.20
C MET A 205 -7.08 43.00 -9.73
N ALA A 206 -6.34 44.07 -10.02
CA ALA A 206 -4.93 44.21 -9.63
C ALA A 206 -4.77 44.48 -8.13
N GLU A 207 -5.74 45.18 -7.53
CA GLU A 207 -5.72 45.56 -6.14
C GLU A 207 -7.10 45.43 -5.47
N GLU A 208 -7.10 45.32 -4.16
CA GLU A 208 -8.32 45.21 -3.35
C GLU A 208 -9.05 46.53 -3.26
N PRO A 209 -10.30 46.61 -3.68
CA PRO A 209 -11.04 47.91 -3.65
C PRO A 209 -11.29 48.33 -2.20
N SER A 210 -11.20 49.63 -1.99
CA SER A 210 -11.42 50.25 -0.67
C SER A 210 -12.88 50.22 -0.22
N LYS A 211 -13.84 50.10 -1.14
CA LYS A 211 -15.29 49.96 -0.93
C LYS A 211 -15.93 49.14 -1.99
N GLY A 212 -17.00 48.42 -1.64
CA GLY A 212 -17.82 47.65 -2.57
C GLY A 212 -17.85 46.17 -2.30
N ILE A 213 -18.33 45.40 -3.28
CA ILE A 213 -18.44 43.93 -3.18
C ILE A 213 -17.49 43.32 -4.21
N TYR A 214 -16.68 42.38 -3.78
CA TYR A 214 -15.74 41.64 -4.66
C TYR A 214 -15.53 40.23 -4.16
N ILE A 215 -14.89 39.39 -4.95
CA ILE A 215 -14.57 37.98 -4.63
C ILE A 215 -13.06 37.87 -4.40
N LYS A 216 -12.66 37.46 -3.21
CA LYS A 216 -11.25 37.20 -2.84
C LYS A 216 -11.06 35.76 -2.49
N ASN A 217 -10.20 35.04 -3.23
CA ASN A 217 -9.94 33.61 -3.04
C ASN A 217 -11.22 32.78 -2.99
N GLY A 218 -12.16 33.05 -3.90
CA GLY A 218 -13.44 32.36 -4.01
C GLY A 218 -14.50 32.72 -2.97
N LYS A 219 -14.22 33.72 -2.07
CA LYS A 219 -15.18 34.17 -1.05
C LYS A 219 -15.64 35.58 -1.34
N LYS A 220 -16.95 35.85 -1.17
CA LYS A 220 -17.53 37.19 -1.28
C LYS A 220 -17.07 38.07 -0.11
N VAL A 221 -16.52 39.24 -0.42
CA VAL A 221 -16.12 40.26 0.56
C VAL A 221 -16.94 41.52 0.31
N ILE A 222 -17.39 42.15 1.39
CA ILE A 222 -18.12 43.45 1.38
C ILE A 222 -17.32 44.39 2.26
N ARG A 223 -16.97 45.53 1.72
CA ARG A 223 -16.31 46.63 2.44
C ARG A 223 -17.09 47.95 2.33
#